data_b2d2e0a2be19c2159bcda3054d940a29
#
_entry.id   b2d2e0a2be19c2159bcda3054d940a29
#
_cell.length_a   1.000
_cell.length_b   1.000
_cell.length_c   1.000
_cell.angle_alpha   90.00
_cell.angle_beta   90.00
_cell.angle_gamma   90.00
#
_symmetry.space_group_name_H-M   'P 1'
#
loop_
_entity.id
_entity.type
_entity.pdbx_description
1 polymer ?
#
loop_
_entity_poly.entity_id
_entity_poly.type
_entity_poly.pdbx_seq_one_letter_code
_entity_poly.pdbx_strand_id
1 'polypeptide(L)'
;VCLKAAQSGGETPIVDCRKIYQRLDPKLREKFAQKKLMYVRNYTQDLDVPWQEFFHTNDKAEVETFCRQAGMQWEWKGENTLRTSQITPAIIEHPKTGEKSFFNQIQLHHVSCLDAEVKASLLSLFSPTDLPRNVFYGDGTPIEDEVVQEIQQLYQEEQCAFPWQEGDVLMLDNLSTAHGRNPYVGERKTVVAMGEMMSFGN
;
A
#
# COMPACT_ATOMS: atom_id res chain seq x y z
N VAL A 1 2.05 -17.47 9.95
CA VAL A 1 2.40 -18.31 11.09
C VAL A 1 3.56 -17.67 11.85
N CYS A 2 3.46 -17.58 13.18
CA CYS A 2 4.53 -17.10 14.04
C CYS A 2 5.49 -18.27 14.36
N LEU A 3 6.72 -18.17 13.87
CA LEU A 3 7.79 -19.14 14.19
C LEU A 3 8.63 -18.68 15.38
N LYS A 4 8.74 -17.36 15.58
CA LYS A 4 9.42 -16.75 16.73
C LYS A 4 8.75 -15.41 17.02
N ALA A 5 8.25 -15.25 18.24
CA ALA A 5 7.69 -14.00 18.71
C ALA A 5 8.80 -13.02 19.10
N ALA A 6 8.56 -11.72 18.90
CA ALA A 6 9.47 -10.68 19.38
C ALA A 6 9.52 -10.64 20.91
N GLN A 7 10.59 -10.07 21.46
CA GLN A 7 10.67 -9.83 22.91
C GLN A 7 9.64 -8.81 23.39
N SER A 8 9.36 -7.80 22.57
CA SER A 8 8.28 -6.83 22.77
C SER A 8 7.84 -6.23 21.45
N GLY A 9 6.56 -5.89 21.34
CA GLY A 9 5.96 -5.35 20.12
C GLY A 9 5.84 -6.41 19.00
N GLY A 10 5.79 -5.97 17.76
CA GLY A 10 5.76 -6.83 16.58
C GLY A 10 4.39 -7.47 16.32
N GLU A 11 3.35 -6.98 16.95
CA GLU A 11 1.97 -7.37 16.66
C GLU A 11 1.65 -7.09 15.20
N THR A 12 0.67 -7.79 14.69
CA THR A 12 0.07 -7.51 13.38
C THR A 12 -1.26 -6.81 13.61
N PRO A 13 -1.31 -5.46 13.60
CA PRO A 13 -2.58 -4.77 13.61
C PRO A 13 -3.38 -5.16 12.36
N ILE A 14 -4.67 -5.41 12.56
CA ILE A 14 -5.61 -5.76 11.49
C ILE A 14 -6.81 -4.82 11.55
N VAL A 15 -7.36 -4.48 10.38
CA VAL A 15 -8.50 -3.58 10.23
C VAL A 15 -9.49 -4.18 9.25
N ASP A 16 -10.78 -4.19 9.60
CA ASP A 16 -11.86 -4.56 8.69
C ASP A 16 -12.13 -3.39 7.72
N CYS A 17 -11.70 -3.54 6.47
CA CYS A 17 -11.84 -2.52 5.43
C CYS A 17 -13.31 -2.26 5.02
N ARG A 18 -14.24 -3.15 5.36
CA ARG A 18 -15.69 -2.97 5.17
C ARG A 18 -16.22 -1.92 6.17
N LYS A 19 -15.72 -1.97 7.42
CA LYS A 19 -16.05 -0.95 8.43
C LYS A 19 -15.48 0.41 8.03
N ILE A 20 -14.24 0.45 7.53
CA ILE A 20 -13.67 1.70 7.01
C ILE A 20 -14.55 2.25 5.89
N TYR A 21 -14.95 1.43 4.92
CA TYR A 21 -15.87 1.84 3.86
C TYR A 21 -17.18 2.41 4.40
N GLN A 22 -17.77 1.81 5.43
CA GLN A 22 -19.02 2.27 6.02
C GLN A 22 -18.88 3.61 6.77
N ARG A 23 -17.72 3.83 7.41
CA ARG A 23 -17.43 5.01 8.22
C ARG A 23 -16.92 6.22 7.44
N LEU A 24 -16.33 6.00 6.26
CA LEU A 24 -15.94 7.09 5.37
C LEU A 24 -17.13 7.99 5.03
N ASP A 25 -16.91 9.31 4.97
CA ASP A 25 -17.91 10.25 4.47
C ASP A 25 -18.48 9.81 3.11
N PRO A 26 -19.81 9.86 2.89
CA PRO A 26 -20.40 9.39 1.65
C PRO A 26 -19.88 10.08 0.39
N LYS A 27 -19.55 11.38 0.46
CA LYS A 27 -19.01 12.12 -0.70
C LYS A 27 -17.58 11.67 -0.99
N LEU A 28 -16.82 11.38 0.07
CA LEU A 28 -15.46 10.87 -0.06
C LEU A 28 -15.46 9.45 -0.64
N ARG A 29 -16.38 8.59 -0.20
CA ARG A 29 -16.57 7.26 -0.79
C ARG A 29 -16.86 7.34 -2.29
N GLU A 30 -17.78 8.23 -2.67
CA GLU A 30 -18.13 8.42 -4.07
C GLU A 30 -16.94 8.96 -4.88
N LYS A 31 -16.20 9.93 -4.33
CA LYS A 31 -14.98 10.48 -4.94
C LYS A 31 -13.94 9.37 -5.21
N PHE A 32 -13.67 8.49 -4.23
CA PHE A 32 -12.76 7.36 -4.42
C PHE A 32 -13.29 6.31 -5.40
N ALA A 33 -14.60 6.05 -5.39
CA ALA A 33 -15.21 5.11 -6.34
C ALA A 33 -15.06 5.58 -7.79
N GLN A 34 -15.29 6.89 -8.04
CA GLN A 34 -15.22 7.48 -9.37
C GLN A 34 -13.78 7.68 -9.84
N LYS A 35 -12.93 8.26 -8.97
CA LYS A 35 -11.57 8.64 -9.34
C LYS A 35 -10.58 7.49 -9.27
N LYS A 36 -10.82 6.45 -8.46
CA LYS A 36 -9.86 5.38 -8.18
C LYS A 36 -8.59 5.93 -7.50
N LEU A 37 -7.53 5.13 -7.43
CA LEU A 37 -6.20 5.50 -6.90
C LEU A 37 -5.12 5.23 -7.94
N MET A 38 -4.18 6.15 -8.07
CA MET A 38 -2.98 5.98 -8.87
C MET A 38 -1.76 5.90 -7.93
N TYR A 39 -1.15 4.74 -7.87
CA TYR A 39 0.11 4.53 -7.16
C TYR A 39 1.27 4.84 -8.09
N VAL A 40 2.17 5.70 -7.65
CA VAL A 40 3.39 6.06 -8.36
C VAL A 40 4.59 5.58 -7.58
N ARG A 41 5.53 4.95 -8.25
CA ARG A 41 6.82 4.54 -7.68
C ARG A 41 7.96 4.93 -8.60
N ASN A 42 8.97 5.56 -8.01
CA ASN A 42 10.23 5.88 -8.68
C ASN A 42 11.32 5.00 -8.09
N TYR A 43 11.89 4.13 -8.90
CA TYR A 43 12.96 3.23 -8.52
C TYR A 43 14.29 3.96 -8.75
N THR A 44 14.91 4.37 -7.65
CA THR A 44 16.19 5.11 -7.65
C THR A 44 17.18 4.40 -6.74
N GLN A 45 18.43 4.42 -7.09
CA GLN A 45 19.48 3.64 -6.42
C GLN A 45 19.71 4.05 -4.96
N ASP A 46 19.37 5.29 -4.58
CA ASP A 46 19.75 5.86 -3.28
C ASP A 46 18.57 6.05 -2.30
N LEU A 47 17.32 5.95 -2.77
CA LEU A 47 16.14 6.33 -1.98
C LEU A 47 15.11 5.21 -1.82
N ASP A 48 15.05 4.26 -2.71
CA ASP A 48 14.20 3.06 -2.66
C ASP A 48 14.94 1.90 -3.32
N VAL A 49 14.37 0.72 -3.24
CA VAL A 49 14.89 -0.49 -3.89
C VAL A 49 15.04 -0.23 -5.39
N PRO A 50 16.23 -0.46 -6.00
CA PRO A 50 16.43 -0.34 -7.43
C PRO A 50 15.48 -1.24 -8.22
N TRP A 51 15.12 -0.86 -9.44
CA TRP A 51 14.21 -1.66 -10.26
C TRP A 51 14.73 -3.07 -10.53
N GLN A 52 16.05 -3.23 -10.66
CA GLN A 52 16.68 -4.54 -10.87
C GLN A 52 16.41 -5.51 -9.71
N GLU A 53 16.51 -5.01 -8.51
CA GLU A 53 16.25 -5.79 -7.30
C GLU A 53 14.75 -6.06 -7.12
N PHE A 54 13.90 -5.07 -7.40
CA PHE A 54 12.45 -5.21 -7.28
C PHE A 54 11.86 -6.21 -8.29
N PHE A 55 12.31 -6.15 -9.55
CA PHE A 55 11.82 -7.06 -10.60
C PHE A 55 12.66 -8.33 -10.73
N HIS A 56 13.73 -8.47 -9.95
CA HIS A 56 14.68 -9.60 -9.99
C HIS A 56 15.28 -9.86 -11.39
N THR A 57 15.51 -8.80 -12.15
CA THR A 57 16.10 -8.88 -13.51
C THR A 57 16.90 -7.61 -13.82
N ASN A 58 17.86 -7.73 -14.75
CA ASN A 58 18.58 -6.60 -15.34
C ASN A 58 18.10 -6.28 -16.76
N ASP A 59 17.11 -7.00 -17.25
CA ASP A 59 16.58 -6.81 -18.60
C ASP A 59 15.35 -5.88 -18.56
N LYS A 60 15.50 -4.71 -19.19
CA LYS A 60 14.40 -3.73 -19.32
C LYS A 60 13.19 -4.29 -20.08
N ALA A 61 13.39 -5.17 -21.06
CA ALA A 61 12.31 -5.74 -21.84
C ALA A 61 11.44 -6.70 -20.98
N GLU A 62 12.05 -7.43 -20.03
CA GLU A 62 11.32 -8.23 -19.07
C GLU A 62 10.48 -7.34 -18.13
N VAL A 63 11.04 -6.23 -17.65
CA VAL A 63 10.32 -5.25 -16.82
C VAL A 63 9.12 -4.66 -17.57
N GLU A 64 9.32 -4.24 -18.82
CA GLU A 64 8.24 -3.70 -19.64
C GLU A 64 7.14 -4.73 -19.91
N THR A 65 7.53 -6.00 -20.11
CA THR A 65 6.58 -7.09 -20.29
C THR A 65 5.77 -7.32 -19.02
N PHE A 66 6.41 -7.32 -17.86
CA PHE A 66 5.75 -7.39 -16.57
C PHE A 66 4.77 -6.22 -16.37
N CYS A 67 5.22 -4.99 -16.59
CA CYS A 67 4.37 -3.80 -16.45
C CYS A 67 3.14 -3.88 -17.35
N ARG A 68 3.31 -4.31 -18.61
CA ARG A 68 2.21 -4.47 -19.57
C ARG A 68 1.20 -5.51 -19.09
N GLN A 69 1.67 -6.66 -18.60
CA GLN A 69 0.81 -7.73 -18.09
C GLN A 69 0.08 -7.32 -16.81
N ALA A 70 0.72 -6.54 -15.95
CA ALA A 70 0.16 -6.02 -14.72
C ALA A 70 -0.74 -4.78 -14.90
N GLY A 71 -0.91 -4.28 -16.13
CA GLY A 71 -1.67 -3.05 -16.41
C GLY A 71 -1.02 -1.78 -15.83
N MET A 72 0.31 -1.80 -15.65
CA MET A 72 1.09 -0.66 -15.17
C MET A 72 1.59 0.16 -16.35
N GLN A 73 1.65 1.48 -16.16
CA GLN A 73 2.41 2.37 -17.03
C GLN A 73 3.85 2.46 -16.51
N TRP A 74 4.81 2.67 -17.41
CA TRP A 74 6.21 2.84 -17.07
C TRP A 74 6.87 3.92 -17.90
N GLU A 75 7.89 4.53 -17.33
CA GLU A 75 8.71 5.56 -17.95
C GLU A 75 10.16 5.38 -17.50
N TRP A 76 11.08 5.17 -18.45
CA TRP A 76 12.51 5.15 -18.17
C TRP A 76 13.03 6.58 -18.10
N LYS A 77 13.47 7.00 -16.91
CA LYS A 77 14.10 8.31 -16.67
C LYS A 77 15.62 8.15 -16.66
N GLY A 78 16.23 8.04 -17.83
CA GLY A 78 17.67 7.75 -17.96
C GLY A 78 17.99 6.25 -17.92
N GLU A 79 19.25 5.91 -17.65
CA GLU A 79 19.72 4.52 -17.74
C GLU A 79 19.23 3.63 -16.59
N ASN A 80 19.24 4.17 -15.38
CA ASN A 80 19.01 3.40 -14.15
C ASN A 80 17.77 3.81 -13.35
N THR A 81 16.98 4.74 -13.84
CA THR A 81 15.79 5.21 -13.12
C THR A 81 14.53 4.80 -13.87
N LEU A 82 13.65 4.13 -13.17
CA LEU A 82 12.34 3.72 -13.68
C LEU A 82 11.26 4.39 -12.82
N ARG A 83 10.25 4.96 -13.48
CA ARG A 83 8.97 5.31 -12.86
C ARG A 83 7.93 4.31 -13.32
N THR A 84 7.12 3.82 -12.38
CA THR A 84 5.89 3.09 -12.69
C THR A 84 4.68 3.80 -12.10
N SER A 85 3.54 3.66 -12.75
CA SER A 85 2.25 4.07 -12.20
C SER A 85 1.19 3.02 -12.49
N GLN A 86 0.27 2.84 -11.53
CA GLN A 86 -0.82 1.88 -11.67
C GLN A 86 -2.11 2.49 -11.11
N ILE A 87 -3.18 2.44 -11.89
CA ILE A 87 -4.50 2.85 -11.44
C ILE A 87 -5.26 1.62 -10.97
N THR A 88 -5.71 1.65 -9.72
CA THR A 88 -6.46 0.56 -9.09
C THR A 88 -7.76 1.07 -8.47
N PRO A 89 -8.81 0.24 -8.39
CA PRO A 89 -9.99 0.59 -7.62
C PRO A 89 -9.62 0.90 -6.16
N ALA A 90 -10.19 1.96 -5.60
CA ALA A 90 -10.12 2.26 -4.17
C ALA A 90 -11.22 1.54 -3.38
N ILE A 91 -12.31 1.20 -4.05
CA ILE A 91 -13.43 0.46 -3.49
C ILE A 91 -13.64 -0.77 -4.35
N ILE A 92 -13.70 -1.91 -3.69
CA ILE A 92 -13.96 -3.21 -4.33
C ILE A 92 -15.19 -3.87 -3.72
N GLU A 93 -15.84 -4.70 -4.50
CA GLU A 93 -16.88 -5.59 -4.03
C GLU A 93 -16.31 -7.00 -3.91
N HIS A 94 -16.46 -7.60 -2.75
CA HIS A 94 -15.94 -8.93 -2.50
C HIS A 94 -16.69 -9.98 -3.33
N PRO A 95 -16.01 -10.81 -4.14
CA PRO A 95 -16.66 -11.66 -5.15
C PRO A 95 -17.55 -12.76 -4.57
N LYS A 96 -17.30 -13.16 -3.31
CA LYS A 96 -18.09 -14.21 -2.65
C LYS A 96 -19.22 -13.65 -1.77
N THR A 97 -19.02 -12.48 -1.16
CA THR A 97 -19.99 -11.94 -0.19
C THR A 97 -20.78 -10.75 -0.71
N GLY A 98 -20.31 -10.07 -1.78
CA GLY A 98 -20.91 -8.84 -2.30
C GLY A 98 -20.67 -7.62 -1.41
N GLU A 99 -19.94 -7.76 -0.32
CA GLU A 99 -19.65 -6.64 0.59
C GLU A 99 -18.60 -5.69 -0.02
N LYS A 100 -18.80 -4.39 0.19
CA LYS A 100 -17.85 -3.37 -0.28
C LYS A 100 -16.80 -3.09 0.78
N SER A 101 -15.54 -3.01 0.32
CA SER A 101 -14.37 -2.69 1.13
C SER A 101 -13.64 -1.48 0.58
N PHE A 102 -13.07 -0.64 1.47
CA PHE A 102 -12.14 0.40 1.10
C PHE A 102 -10.75 -0.23 0.93
N PHE A 103 -10.45 -0.62 -0.31
CA PHE A 103 -9.27 -1.39 -0.68
C PHE A 103 -8.16 -0.45 -1.15
N ASN A 104 -7.17 -0.22 -0.29
CA ASN A 104 -6.12 0.75 -0.58
C ASN A 104 -4.83 0.48 0.20
N GLN A 105 -3.77 1.18 -0.21
CA GLN A 105 -2.47 1.24 0.47
C GLN A 105 -2.03 2.70 0.68
N ILE A 106 -2.98 3.64 0.87
CA ILE A 106 -2.69 5.07 1.02
C ILE A 106 -1.67 5.30 2.13
N GLN A 107 -1.86 4.65 3.30
CA GLN A 107 -0.98 4.83 4.45
C GLN A 107 0.47 4.35 4.20
N LEU A 108 0.69 3.43 3.27
CA LEU A 108 2.01 2.94 2.91
C LEU A 108 2.71 3.86 1.88
N HIS A 109 1.94 4.59 1.08
CA HIS A 109 2.46 5.31 -0.09
C HIS A 109 2.40 6.82 0.05
N HIS A 110 1.36 7.39 0.70
CA HIS A 110 1.17 8.83 0.73
C HIS A 110 2.21 9.52 1.60
N VAL A 111 2.81 10.57 1.07
CA VAL A 111 3.87 11.33 1.76
C VAL A 111 3.43 11.91 3.10
N SER A 112 2.15 12.22 3.29
CA SER A 112 1.60 12.71 4.56
C SER A 112 1.49 11.66 5.65
N CYS A 113 1.77 10.39 5.35
CA CYS A 113 1.86 9.31 6.32
C CYS A 113 3.28 9.13 6.89
N LEU A 114 4.25 9.87 6.35
CA LEU A 114 5.62 9.90 6.85
C LEU A 114 5.73 10.86 8.06
N ASP A 115 6.81 10.68 8.81
CA ASP A 115 7.21 11.65 9.83
C ASP A 115 7.34 13.07 9.22
N ALA A 116 6.97 14.10 9.99
CA ALA A 116 6.90 15.47 9.50
C ALA A 116 8.26 16.00 8.99
N GLU A 117 9.36 15.63 9.65
CA GLU A 117 10.70 16.05 9.23
C GLU A 117 11.12 15.33 7.94
N VAL A 118 10.81 14.05 7.83
CA VAL A 118 11.05 13.25 6.62
C VAL A 118 10.23 13.78 5.45
N LYS A 119 8.92 14.05 5.68
CA LYS A 119 8.05 14.68 4.67
C LYS A 119 8.63 16.00 4.18
N ALA A 120 8.98 16.90 5.10
CA ALA A 120 9.54 18.22 4.75
C ALA A 120 10.85 18.09 3.96
N SER A 121 11.75 17.20 4.37
CA SER A 121 13.01 16.94 3.69
C SER A 121 12.81 16.43 2.27
N LEU A 122 11.93 15.44 2.10
CA LEU A 122 11.64 14.87 0.78
C LEU A 122 11.00 15.90 -0.16
N LEU A 123 10.02 16.67 0.32
CA LEU A 123 9.35 17.70 -0.49
C LEU A 123 10.23 18.93 -0.79
N SER A 124 11.32 19.13 -0.06
CA SER A 124 12.32 20.14 -0.40
C SER A 124 13.22 19.74 -1.57
N LEU A 125 13.37 18.43 -1.82
CA LEU A 125 14.26 17.87 -2.84
C LEU A 125 13.52 17.38 -4.07
N PHE A 126 12.28 16.94 -3.91
CA PHE A 126 11.50 16.26 -4.97
C PHE A 126 10.12 16.87 -5.13
N SER A 127 9.63 16.91 -6.36
CA SER A 127 8.20 17.13 -6.60
C SER A 127 7.38 15.93 -6.09
N PRO A 128 6.09 16.11 -5.76
CA PRO A 128 5.26 15.00 -5.27
C PRO A 128 5.23 13.78 -6.19
N THR A 129 5.38 13.98 -7.52
CA THR A 129 5.42 12.90 -8.50
C THR A 129 6.79 12.21 -8.63
N ASP A 130 7.85 12.83 -8.12
CA ASP A 130 9.22 12.31 -8.17
C ASP A 130 9.66 11.67 -6.85
N LEU A 131 8.79 11.69 -5.83
CA LEU A 131 9.01 10.96 -4.59
C LEU A 131 9.23 9.46 -4.86
N PRO A 132 10.01 8.75 -4.04
CA PRO A 132 10.20 7.30 -4.17
C PRO A 132 8.88 6.55 -4.30
N ARG A 133 7.89 6.94 -3.49
CA ARG A 133 6.51 6.43 -3.55
C ARG A 133 5.54 7.56 -3.26
N ASN A 134 4.43 7.56 -3.95
CA ASN A 134 3.29 8.40 -3.62
C ASN A 134 2.01 7.81 -4.20
N VAL A 135 0.87 8.31 -3.75
CA VAL A 135 -0.45 7.94 -4.25
C VAL A 135 -1.27 9.20 -4.52
N PHE A 136 -2.03 9.15 -5.60
CA PHE A 136 -2.90 10.21 -6.10
C PHE A 136 -4.30 9.65 -6.37
N TYR A 137 -5.27 10.51 -6.62
CA TYR A 137 -6.46 10.06 -7.32
C TYR A 137 -6.07 9.54 -8.72
N GLY A 138 -6.87 8.64 -9.29
CA GLY A 138 -6.56 8.00 -10.58
C GLY A 138 -6.46 8.95 -11.77
N ASP A 139 -7.00 10.18 -11.63
CA ASP A 139 -6.84 11.26 -12.61
C ASP A 139 -5.52 12.06 -12.43
N GLY A 140 -4.67 11.66 -11.48
CA GLY A 140 -3.41 12.31 -11.16
C GLY A 140 -3.53 13.51 -10.21
N THR A 141 -4.73 13.89 -9.78
CA THR A 141 -4.89 14.97 -8.80
C THR A 141 -4.43 14.52 -7.40
N PRO A 142 -3.78 15.40 -6.61
CA PRO A 142 -3.35 15.07 -5.25
C PRO A 142 -4.53 14.67 -4.36
N ILE A 143 -4.29 13.73 -3.45
CA ILE A 143 -5.20 13.48 -2.33
C ILE A 143 -4.89 14.53 -1.26
N GLU A 144 -5.90 15.18 -0.75
CA GLU A 144 -5.79 16.24 0.24
C GLU A 144 -5.23 15.67 1.56
N ASP A 145 -4.33 16.39 2.22
CA ASP A 145 -3.71 15.96 3.48
C ASP A 145 -4.76 15.67 4.57
N GLU A 146 -5.83 16.47 4.62
CA GLU A 146 -6.94 16.30 5.56
C GLU A 146 -7.69 14.98 5.32
N VAL A 147 -7.87 14.60 4.06
CA VAL A 147 -8.47 13.31 3.68
C VAL A 147 -7.59 12.14 4.13
N VAL A 148 -6.28 12.27 3.96
CA VAL A 148 -5.33 11.23 4.43
C VAL A 148 -5.36 11.11 5.96
N GLN A 149 -5.43 12.24 6.67
CA GLN A 149 -5.54 12.26 8.14
C GLN A 149 -6.86 11.61 8.62
N GLU A 150 -7.98 11.90 7.97
CA GLU A 150 -9.27 11.25 8.27
C GLU A 150 -9.16 9.71 8.11
N ILE A 151 -8.57 9.26 7.01
CA ILE A 151 -8.35 7.84 6.75
C ILE A 151 -7.45 7.23 7.84
N GLN A 152 -6.34 7.86 8.18
CA GLN A 152 -5.43 7.37 9.23
C GLN A 152 -6.15 7.24 10.57
N GLN A 153 -6.96 8.24 10.94
CA GLN A 153 -7.74 8.20 12.18
C GLN A 153 -8.73 7.04 12.19
N LEU A 154 -9.48 6.83 11.10
CA LEU A 154 -10.41 5.70 11.00
C LEU A 154 -9.71 4.35 11.17
N TYR A 155 -8.54 4.18 10.56
CA TYR A 155 -7.75 2.96 10.71
C TYR A 155 -7.22 2.78 12.14
N GLN A 156 -6.79 3.85 12.82
CA GLN A 156 -6.35 3.80 14.20
C GLN A 156 -7.49 3.40 15.16
N GLU A 157 -8.70 3.89 14.91
CA GLU A 157 -9.88 3.59 15.74
C GLU A 157 -10.40 2.17 15.53
N GLU A 158 -10.31 1.63 14.30
CA GLU A 158 -10.85 0.30 13.97
C GLU A 158 -9.82 -0.83 14.09
N GLN A 159 -8.54 -0.51 14.28
CA GLN A 159 -7.52 -1.55 14.35
C GLN A 159 -7.64 -2.37 15.63
N CYS A 160 -7.39 -3.66 15.51
CA CYS A 160 -7.12 -4.53 16.63
C CYS A 160 -5.76 -5.21 16.44
N ALA A 161 -5.08 -5.49 17.53
CA ALA A 161 -3.81 -6.17 17.53
C ALA A 161 -3.72 -7.08 18.76
N PHE A 162 -2.95 -8.14 18.63
CA PHE A 162 -2.68 -9.09 19.72
C PHE A 162 -1.20 -9.48 19.71
N PRO A 163 -0.61 -9.75 20.87
CA PRO A 163 0.77 -10.24 20.94
C PRO A 163 0.87 -11.63 20.31
N TRP A 164 1.85 -11.84 19.46
CA TRP A 164 2.13 -13.12 18.85
C TRP A 164 2.72 -14.11 19.86
N GLN A 165 2.28 -15.36 19.79
CA GLN A 165 2.91 -16.50 20.42
C GLN A 165 3.46 -17.45 19.36
N GLU A 166 4.53 -18.18 19.70
CA GLU A 166 5.08 -19.19 18.79
C GLU A 166 4.05 -20.28 18.52
N GLY A 167 3.82 -20.58 17.25
CA GLY A 167 2.79 -21.51 16.79
C GLY A 167 1.48 -20.83 16.35
N ASP A 168 1.27 -19.56 16.69
CA ASP A 168 0.05 -18.86 16.25
C ASP A 168 -0.07 -18.81 14.72
N VAL A 169 -1.32 -18.97 14.26
CA VAL A 169 -1.68 -18.85 12.84
C VAL A 169 -2.75 -17.78 12.71
N LEU A 170 -2.45 -16.74 11.94
CA LEU A 170 -3.42 -15.74 11.51
C LEU A 170 -3.77 -15.95 10.05
N MET A 171 -5.07 -16.11 9.75
CA MET A 171 -5.57 -16.17 8.39
C MET A 171 -6.42 -14.94 8.11
N LEU A 172 -6.11 -14.25 7.02
CA LEU A 172 -6.78 -13.01 6.61
C LEU A 172 -7.28 -13.15 5.18
N ASP A 173 -8.45 -12.57 4.94
CA ASP A 173 -8.92 -12.26 3.61
C ASP A 173 -8.47 -10.84 3.25
N ASN A 174 -7.48 -10.73 2.38
CA ASN A 174 -6.89 -9.45 1.99
C ASN A 174 -7.83 -8.53 1.19
N LEU A 175 -8.97 -9.03 0.70
CA LEU A 175 -9.96 -8.18 0.03
C LEU A 175 -10.79 -7.39 1.04
N SER A 176 -10.94 -7.92 2.25
CA SER A 176 -11.75 -7.32 3.32
C SER A 176 -10.93 -6.81 4.49
N THR A 177 -9.65 -7.16 4.59
CA THR A 177 -8.82 -6.88 5.76
C THR A 177 -7.50 -6.25 5.38
N ALA A 178 -7.20 -5.07 5.94
CA ALA A 178 -5.86 -4.50 5.92
C ALA A 178 -5.07 -4.99 7.14
N HIS A 179 -3.75 -5.07 6.98
CA HIS A 179 -2.86 -5.46 8.07
C HIS A 179 -1.53 -4.71 7.98
N GLY A 180 -0.86 -4.63 9.11
CA GLY A 180 0.45 -3.98 9.21
C GLY A 180 1.39 -4.75 10.14
N ARG A 181 2.42 -4.07 10.58
CA ARG A 181 3.36 -4.59 11.57
C ARG A 181 3.81 -3.46 12.50
N ASN A 182 3.61 -3.66 13.79
CA ASN A 182 4.13 -2.76 14.80
C ASN A 182 5.66 -2.87 14.92
N PRO A 183 6.34 -1.80 15.35
CA PRO A 183 7.75 -1.86 15.73
C PRO A 183 7.99 -2.96 16.78
N TYR A 184 9.18 -3.54 16.79
CA TYR A 184 9.52 -4.62 17.71
C TYR A 184 10.99 -4.60 18.13
N VAL A 185 11.24 -5.28 19.24
CA VAL A 185 12.61 -5.51 19.79
C VAL A 185 12.91 -6.99 19.78
N GLY A 186 14.15 -7.34 19.49
CA GLY A 186 14.64 -8.71 19.45
C GLY A 186 14.37 -9.42 18.13
N GLU A 187 14.61 -10.72 18.10
CA GLU A 187 14.33 -11.54 16.92
C GLU A 187 12.82 -11.80 16.77
N ARG A 188 12.35 -11.68 15.54
CA ARG A 188 10.97 -12.01 15.16
C ARG A 188 10.99 -12.75 13.83
N LYS A 189 10.29 -13.90 13.77
CA LYS A 189 10.16 -14.65 12.52
C LYS A 189 8.70 -15.05 12.31
N THR A 190 8.09 -14.46 11.29
CA THR A 190 6.78 -14.86 10.78
C THR A 190 6.94 -15.32 9.34
N VAL A 191 6.22 -16.36 8.97
CA VAL A 191 6.13 -16.83 7.58
C VAL A 191 4.74 -16.61 7.05
N VAL A 192 4.66 -16.28 5.76
CA VAL A 192 3.42 -15.96 5.07
C VAL A 192 3.26 -16.91 3.89
N ALA A 193 2.06 -17.43 3.70
CA ALA A 193 1.63 -18.07 2.46
C ALA A 193 0.44 -17.29 1.90
N MET A 194 0.44 -17.03 0.62
CA MET A 194 -0.66 -16.36 -0.09
C MET A 194 -1.26 -17.34 -1.10
N GLY A 195 -2.57 -17.37 -1.15
CA GLY A 195 -3.34 -18.20 -2.10
C GLY A 195 -4.47 -17.41 -2.73
N GLU A 196 -5.14 -17.99 -3.71
CA GLU A 196 -6.26 -17.39 -4.44
C GLU A 196 -5.96 -15.96 -4.94
N MET A 197 -4.81 -15.78 -5.59
CA MET A 197 -4.42 -14.48 -6.13
C MET A 197 -5.48 -13.97 -7.11
N MET A 198 -5.91 -12.73 -6.93
CA MET A 198 -6.90 -12.08 -7.79
C MET A 198 -6.26 -10.93 -8.56
N SER A 199 -6.66 -10.78 -9.82
CA SER A 199 -6.39 -9.59 -10.62
C SER A 199 -7.68 -8.80 -10.81
N PHE A 200 -7.64 -7.50 -10.55
CA PHE A 200 -8.73 -6.61 -10.95
C PHE A 200 -8.52 -6.29 -12.43
N GLY A 201 -9.37 -6.88 -13.29
CA GLY A 201 -9.35 -6.57 -14.73
C GLY A 201 -9.54 -5.07 -14.96
N ASN A 202 -8.85 -4.54 -15.97
CA ASN A 202 -9.04 -3.17 -16.48
C ASN A 202 -10.41 -3.01 -17.12
#